data_6eda3105d8fc114dce7538821b1ed7dd
#
_entry.id   6eda3105d8fc114dce7538821b1ed7dd
#
_cell.length_a   1.000
_cell.length_b   1.000
_cell.length_c   1.000
_cell.angle_alpha   90.00
_cell.angle_beta   90.00
_cell.angle_gamma   90.00
#
_symmetry.space_group_name_H-M   'P 1'
#
loop_
_entity.id
_entity.type
_entity.pdbx_description
1 polymer ?
#
loop_
_entity_poly.entity_id
_entity_poly.type
_entity_poly.pdbx_seq_one_letter_code
_entity_poly.pdbx_strand_id
1 'polypeptide(L)'
;MKGKRFFPLALLLALSLALAQDGQALYGQYCAACHGAEGQGIPGAIPPLAGNPKVQDEAHVVKVVREGLSGLLEVNGVTYSGVMPPMPQVSEAEARAIAQYLKGLSGAQAEAKAPASQVRGDPALGRALYLGQKALQNGGAPCQACHTVAGVGFLGGGSMGKDLTDAAKRLGGEAGLTALLQNPAFPVMREAYKGKPLTEVEASALAAFLVQVANEVPRPASLYLGRFLVAGLVLLGLLLLYQAILWQLRPKSLAERIQDQLRR
;
A
#
# COMPACT_ATOMS: atom_id res chain seq x y z
N MET A 1 42.92 55.76 23.21
CA MET A 1 41.53 55.34 23.04
C MET A 1 41.53 53.83 22.65
N LYS A 2 41.19 52.92 23.59
CA LYS A 2 41.23 51.46 23.40
C LYS A 2 39.81 50.99 23.16
N GLY A 3 39.43 50.70 21.88
CA GLY A 3 38.17 50.08 21.53
C GLY A 3 38.17 48.58 21.85
N LYS A 4 37.40 48.18 22.87
CA LYS A 4 37.20 46.76 23.21
C LYS A 4 36.30 46.10 22.17
N ARG A 5 36.87 45.15 21.43
CA ARG A 5 36.14 44.30 20.50
C ARG A 5 35.34 43.21 21.27
N PHE A 6 34.05 43.47 21.48
CA PHE A 6 33.09 42.51 22.03
C PHE A 6 32.24 41.90 20.90
N PHE A 7 32.83 41.09 19.99
CA PHE A 7 32.07 40.58 18.84
C PHE A 7 32.21 39.12 18.51
N PRO A 8 32.65 38.17 19.35
CA PRO A 8 32.51 36.80 18.96
C PRO A 8 31.52 35.93 19.80
N LEU A 9 31.06 36.41 20.97
CA LEU A 9 30.26 35.56 21.86
C LEU A 9 28.77 35.45 21.46
N ALA A 10 28.21 36.55 20.89
CA ALA A 10 26.83 36.57 20.44
C ALA A 10 26.57 35.73 19.17
N LEU A 11 27.59 35.60 18.29
CA LEU A 11 27.49 34.78 17.07
C LEU A 11 27.54 33.31 17.36
N LEU A 12 28.25 32.86 18.40
CA LEU A 12 28.29 31.44 18.82
C LEU A 12 27.00 31.01 19.53
N LEU A 13 26.28 31.91 20.20
CA LEU A 13 24.98 31.59 20.82
C LEU A 13 23.85 31.48 19.80
N ALA A 14 23.90 32.24 18.70
CA ALA A 14 22.91 32.17 17.63
C ALA A 14 23.04 30.90 16.77
N LEU A 15 24.26 30.32 16.70
CA LEU A 15 24.49 29.10 15.92
C LEU A 15 24.01 27.82 16.65
N SER A 16 23.87 27.85 17.97
CA SER A 16 23.38 26.73 18.75
C SER A 16 21.84 26.59 18.77
N LEU A 17 21.07 27.63 18.40
CA LEU A 17 19.64 27.57 18.27
C LEU A 17 19.17 26.99 16.92
N ALA A 18 20.04 26.88 15.93
CA ALA A 18 19.68 26.42 14.58
C ALA A 18 19.68 24.90 14.41
N LEU A 19 19.99 24.12 15.45
CA LEU A 19 20.06 22.65 15.40
C LEU A 19 18.98 21.93 16.22
N ALA A 20 18.02 22.66 16.78
CA ALA A 20 16.85 22.02 17.35
C ALA A 20 15.99 21.47 16.20
N GLN A 21 16.09 20.18 15.96
CA GLN A 21 15.24 19.51 14.97
C GLN A 21 13.79 19.66 15.41
N ASP A 22 12.94 20.19 14.52
CA ASP A 22 11.53 20.37 14.79
C ASP A 22 10.83 18.99 14.84
N GLY A 23 10.58 18.48 16.06
CA GLY A 23 9.94 17.20 16.28
C GLY A 23 8.54 17.13 15.67
N GLN A 24 7.82 18.27 15.55
CA GLN A 24 6.53 18.32 14.89
C GLN A 24 6.66 18.11 13.38
N ALA A 25 7.61 18.78 12.73
CA ALA A 25 7.86 18.60 11.31
C ALA A 25 8.29 17.17 10.98
N LEU A 26 9.18 16.58 11.79
CA LEU A 26 9.61 15.20 11.66
C LEU A 26 8.45 14.21 11.89
N TYR A 27 7.61 14.46 12.88
CA TYR A 27 6.38 13.69 13.11
C TYR A 27 5.47 13.73 11.88
N GLY A 28 5.22 14.92 11.34
CA GLY A 28 4.43 15.10 10.12
C GLY A 28 4.98 14.32 8.93
N GLN A 29 6.29 14.28 8.79
CA GLN A 29 6.98 13.63 7.68
C GLN A 29 6.97 12.09 7.79
N TYR A 30 7.18 11.55 8.99
CA TYR A 30 7.44 10.11 9.18
C TYR A 30 6.31 9.34 9.86
N CYS A 31 5.54 9.97 10.74
CA CYS A 31 4.61 9.29 11.64
C CYS A 31 3.13 9.56 11.31
N ALA A 32 2.80 10.80 10.93
CA ALA A 32 1.42 11.26 10.79
C ALA A 32 0.60 10.46 9.77
N ALA A 33 1.25 9.91 8.74
CA ALA A 33 0.57 9.12 7.70
C ALA A 33 -0.13 7.87 8.27
N CYS A 34 0.45 7.26 9.32
CA CYS A 34 -0.14 6.09 9.97
C CYS A 34 -0.86 6.46 11.27
N HIS A 35 -0.21 7.30 12.10
CA HIS A 35 -0.71 7.61 13.44
C HIS A 35 -1.67 8.81 13.50
N GLY A 36 -1.94 9.45 12.33
CA GLY A 36 -2.77 10.65 12.24
C GLY A 36 -1.99 11.93 12.57
N ALA A 37 -2.46 13.08 12.07
CA ALA A 37 -1.78 14.37 12.24
C ALA A 37 -1.64 14.78 13.73
N GLU A 38 -2.58 14.36 14.56
CA GLU A 38 -2.65 14.64 15.99
C GLU A 38 -2.30 13.43 16.87
N GLY A 39 -1.79 12.35 16.27
CA GLY A 39 -1.43 11.14 16.99
C GLY A 39 -2.61 10.29 17.45
N GLN A 40 -3.78 10.48 16.88
CA GLN A 40 -5.02 9.79 17.28
C GLN A 40 -5.06 8.32 16.87
N GLY A 41 -4.19 7.87 15.96
CA GLY A 41 -4.17 6.50 15.46
C GLY A 41 -5.42 6.14 14.65
N ILE A 42 -5.62 4.83 14.48
CA ILE A 42 -6.80 4.25 13.84
C ILE A 42 -7.33 3.16 14.77
N PRO A 43 -8.55 3.29 15.32
CA PRO A 43 -9.11 2.32 16.25
C PRO A 43 -9.04 0.88 15.74
N GLY A 44 -8.50 -0.03 16.54
CA GLY A 44 -8.34 -1.45 16.20
C GLY A 44 -7.24 -1.79 15.19
N ALA A 45 -6.60 -0.78 14.55
CA ALA A 45 -5.59 -0.99 13.53
C ALA A 45 -4.23 -0.39 13.89
N ILE A 46 -4.19 0.90 14.17
CA ILE A 46 -2.96 1.64 14.48
C ILE A 46 -3.14 2.29 15.84
N PRO A 47 -2.28 1.99 16.82
CA PRO A 47 -2.42 2.53 18.16
C PRO A 47 -2.27 4.05 18.17
N PRO A 48 -3.03 4.78 19.01
CA PRO A 48 -2.82 6.19 19.23
C PRO A 48 -1.45 6.44 19.87
N LEU A 49 -0.82 7.55 19.50
CA LEU A 49 0.36 8.08 20.17
C LEU A 49 -0.03 9.17 21.17
N ALA A 50 -1.05 9.98 20.84
CA ALA A 50 -1.66 10.91 21.79
C ALA A 50 -2.33 10.13 22.93
N GLY A 51 -2.04 10.54 24.17
CA GLY A 51 -2.58 9.86 25.35
C GLY A 51 -2.06 8.44 25.61
N ASN A 52 -1.07 7.98 24.85
CA ASN A 52 -0.46 6.66 25.06
C ASN A 52 0.66 6.77 26.12
N PRO A 53 0.56 6.09 27.26
CA PRO A 53 1.57 6.19 28.32
C PRO A 53 2.96 5.69 27.88
N LYS A 54 3.03 4.78 26.91
CA LYS A 54 4.30 4.24 26.42
C LYS A 54 5.17 5.26 25.67
N VAL A 55 4.57 6.33 25.10
CA VAL A 55 5.33 7.37 24.41
C VAL A 55 6.00 8.35 25.38
N GLN A 56 5.71 8.26 26.70
CA GLN A 56 6.43 9.02 27.72
C GLN A 56 7.86 8.55 27.93
N ASP A 57 8.12 7.29 27.61
CA ASP A 57 9.47 6.71 27.62
C ASP A 57 10.17 7.01 26.27
N GLU A 58 11.09 7.97 26.30
CA GLU A 58 11.87 8.36 25.12
C GLU A 58 12.69 7.20 24.55
N ALA A 59 13.29 6.38 25.43
CA ALA A 59 14.10 5.27 24.99
C ALA A 59 13.23 4.21 24.28
N HIS A 60 12.01 3.99 24.77
CA HIS A 60 11.04 3.11 24.11
C HIS A 60 10.66 3.63 22.72
N VAL A 61 10.35 4.93 22.59
CA VAL A 61 10.00 5.54 21.30
C VAL A 61 11.17 5.43 20.32
N VAL A 62 12.38 5.77 20.72
CA VAL A 62 13.59 5.66 19.89
C VAL A 62 13.79 4.24 19.41
N LYS A 63 13.66 3.27 20.31
CA LYS A 63 13.79 1.85 19.98
C LYS A 63 12.75 1.41 18.96
N VAL A 64 11.46 1.74 19.19
CA VAL A 64 10.37 1.37 18.28
C VAL A 64 10.54 2.01 16.90
N VAL A 65 10.95 3.27 16.82
CA VAL A 65 11.22 3.93 15.54
C VAL A 65 12.36 3.24 14.78
N ARG A 66 13.41 2.86 15.48
CA ARG A 66 14.62 2.29 14.86
C ARG A 66 14.50 0.81 14.50
N GLU A 67 13.89 0.02 15.38
CA GLU A 67 13.82 -1.44 15.27
C GLU A 67 12.45 -1.95 14.78
N GLY A 68 11.43 -1.08 14.81
CA GLY A 68 10.05 -1.47 14.57
C GLY A 68 9.40 -2.10 15.81
N LEU A 69 8.13 -2.43 15.66
CA LEU A 69 7.36 -3.12 16.70
C LEU A 69 6.41 -4.11 16.03
N SER A 70 6.34 -5.33 16.56
CA SER A 70 5.44 -6.38 16.08
C SER A 70 4.80 -7.12 17.25
N GLY A 71 3.62 -7.69 17.00
CA GLY A 71 2.89 -8.48 17.98
C GLY A 71 1.69 -7.76 18.57
N LEU A 72 1.16 -8.31 19.65
CA LEU A 72 0.01 -7.73 20.36
C LEU A 72 0.48 -6.57 21.23
N LEU A 73 -0.18 -5.43 21.10
CA LEU A 73 0.07 -4.23 21.86
C LEU A 73 -1.25 -3.76 22.47
N GLU A 74 -1.29 -3.63 23.79
CA GLU A 74 -2.43 -3.01 24.47
C GLU A 74 -2.12 -1.52 24.74
N VAL A 75 -3.04 -0.65 24.30
CA VAL A 75 -3.00 0.79 24.55
C VAL A 75 -4.39 1.26 24.96
N ASN A 76 -4.50 1.86 26.13
CA ASN A 76 -5.77 2.40 26.68
C ASN A 76 -6.92 1.37 26.67
N GLY A 77 -6.64 0.10 27.03
CA GLY A 77 -7.62 -0.98 27.07
C GLY A 77 -8.02 -1.56 25.71
N VAL A 78 -7.41 -1.10 24.63
CA VAL A 78 -7.62 -1.64 23.27
C VAL A 78 -6.41 -2.45 22.84
N THR A 79 -6.66 -3.66 22.34
CA THR A 79 -5.60 -4.53 21.81
C THR A 79 -5.42 -4.25 20.31
N TYR A 80 -4.19 -3.96 19.94
CA TYR A 80 -3.75 -3.77 18.55
C TYR A 80 -2.88 -4.94 18.13
N SER A 81 -3.12 -5.48 16.94
CA SER A 81 -2.30 -6.51 16.32
C SER A 81 -1.76 -5.98 15.01
N GLY A 82 -0.58 -5.42 15.04
CA GLY A 82 0.01 -4.78 13.86
C GLY A 82 1.51 -4.90 13.82
N VAL A 83 2.09 -4.43 12.73
CA VAL A 83 3.53 -4.30 12.57
C VAL A 83 3.84 -2.85 12.23
N MET A 84 4.56 -2.18 13.09
CA MET A 84 5.24 -0.93 12.77
C MET A 84 6.61 -1.30 12.17
N PRO A 85 6.87 -1.03 10.89
CA PRO A 85 8.15 -1.35 10.29
C PRO A 85 9.27 -0.48 10.90
N PRO A 86 10.52 -0.97 10.93
CA PRO A 86 11.66 -0.15 11.32
C PRO A 86 11.86 0.99 10.33
N MET A 87 12.32 2.12 10.81
CA MET A 87 12.57 3.34 10.05
C MET A 87 14.07 3.71 10.07
N PRO A 88 14.93 2.98 9.35
CA PRO A 88 16.38 3.20 9.39
C PRO A 88 16.81 4.58 8.84
N GLN A 89 15.95 5.23 8.06
CA GLN A 89 16.16 6.58 7.54
C GLN A 89 16.01 7.67 8.60
N VAL A 90 15.41 7.37 9.76
CA VAL A 90 15.28 8.31 10.88
C VAL A 90 16.48 8.11 11.79
N SER A 91 17.30 9.14 11.96
CA SER A 91 18.44 9.10 12.87
C SER A 91 17.99 9.04 14.33
N GLU A 92 18.89 8.68 15.24
CA GLU A 92 18.56 8.63 16.66
C GLU A 92 18.21 10.02 17.22
N ALA A 93 18.88 11.07 16.74
CA ALA A 93 18.59 12.44 17.14
C ALA A 93 17.19 12.89 16.69
N GLU A 94 16.79 12.55 15.46
CA GLU A 94 15.44 12.80 14.95
C GLU A 94 14.37 11.98 15.70
N ALA A 95 14.67 10.72 16.02
CA ALA A 95 13.76 9.88 16.82
C ALA A 95 13.56 10.46 18.24
N ARG A 96 14.60 11.05 18.86
CA ARG A 96 14.49 11.75 20.14
C ARG A 96 13.64 13.02 20.01
N ALA A 97 13.84 13.81 18.95
CA ALA A 97 13.04 15.00 18.70
C ALA A 97 11.55 14.65 18.50
N ILE A 98 11.26 13.58 17.77
CA ILE A 98 9.90 13.03 17.65
C ILE A 98 9.36 12.62 19.02
N ALA A 99 10.13 11.89 19.83
CA ALA A 99 9.71 11.46 21.16
C ALA A 99 9.36 12.65 22.07
N GLN A 100 10.13 13.72 22.03
CA GLN A 100 9.86 14.95 22.78
C GLN A 100 8.55 15.61 22.32
N TYR A 101 8.30 15.68 21.02
CA TYR A 101 7.03 16.17 20.48
C TYR A 101 5.85 15.32 20.94
N LEU A 102 5.96 13.99 20.92
CA LEU A 102 4.94 13.05 21.35
C LEU A 102 4.57 13.22 22.83
N LYS A 103 5.53 13.53 23.70
CA LYS A 103 5.25 13.85 25.12
C LYS A 103 4.31 15.05 25.25
N GLY A 104 4.42 16.03 24.38
CA GLY A 104 3.51 17.18 24.32
C GLY A 104 2.09 16.83 23.86
N LEU A 105 1.94 15.82 22.98
CA LEU A 105 0.63 15.37 22.52
C LEU A 105 -0.14 14.60 23.60
N SER A 106 0.51 14.08 24.63
CA SER A 106 -0.13 13.27 25.67
C SER A 106 -1.06 14.07 26.59
N GLY A 107 -0.99 15.42 26.58
CA GLY A 107 -1.91 16.31 27.31
C GLY A 107 -3.23 16.60 26.59
N ALA A 108 -3.27 16.40 25.30
CA ALA A 108 -4.50 16.46 24.52
C ALA A 108 -5.17 15.09 24.55
N GLN A 109 -6.16 14.90 25.43
CA GLN A 109 -7.08 13.77 25.29
C GLN A 109 -7.69 13.87 23.89
N ALA A 110 -7.12 13.14 22.94
CA ALA A 110 -7.79 12.86 21.70
C ALA A 110 -9.02 12.03 22.08
N GLU A 111 -10.15 12.68 22.31
CA GLU A 111 -11.42 12.01 22.11
C GLU A 111 -11.29 11.39 20.71
N ALA A 112 -11.17 10.06 20.69
CA ALA A 112 -11.24 9.31 19.46
C ALA A 112 -12.60 9.66 18.86
N LYS A 113 -12.61 10.67 17.98
CA LYS A 113 -13.78 10.96 17.18
C LYS A 113 -14.06 9.67 16.46
N ALA A 114 -15.08 8.97 16.92
CA ALA A 114 -15.57 7.76 16.27
C ALA A 114 -15.60 8.04 14.78
N PRO A 115 -15.07 7.14 13.94
CA PRO A 115 -14.97 7.41 12.52
C PRO A 115 -16.32 7.90 12.05
N ALA A 116 -16.32 9.10 11.42
CA ALA A 116 -17.49 9.66 10.79
C ALA A 116 -18.16 8.55 9.99
N SER A 117 -19.44 8.31 10.23
CA SER A 117 -20.36 7.42 9.54
C SER A 117 -19.65 6.43 8.62
N GLN A 118 -19.48 5.18 9.05
CA GLN A 118 -18.90 4.13 8.20
C GLN A 118 -19.80 3.99 6.98
N VAL A 119 -19.45 4.68 5.90
CA VAL A 119 -19.99 4.38 4.58
C VAL A 119 -19.53 2.95 4.32
N ARG A 120 -20.42 2.00 4.50
CA ARG A 120 -20.14 0.60 4.18
C ARG A 120 -19.81 0.54 2.71
N GLY A 121 -18.55 0.24 2.38
CA GLY A 121 -18.11 0.19 1.00
C GLY A 121 -18.85 -0.88 0.20
N ASP A 122 -19.09 -0.63 -1.08
CA ASP A 122 -19.58 -1.63 -2.00
C ASP A 122 -18.41 -2.46 -2.55
N PRO A 123 -18.29 -3.76 -2.18
CA PRO A 123 -17.17 -4.58 -2.64
C PRO A 123 -17.19 -4.84 -4.15
N ALA A 124 -18.35 -4.79 -4.82
CA ALA A 124 -18.44 -4.93 -6.27
C ALA A 124 -17.84 -3.71 -6.98
N LEU A 125 -18.15 -2.49 -6.48
CA LEU A 125 -17.50 -1.27 -6.91
C LEU A 125 -15.99 -1.32 -6.64
N GLY A 126 -15.58 -1.75 -5.44
CA GLY A 126 -14.18 -1.88 -5.07
C GLY A 126 -13.41 -2.81 -6.00
N ARG A 127 -14.01 -3.94 -6.38
CA ARG A 127 -13.44 -4.87 -7.36
C ARG A 127 -13.29 -4.22 -8.75
N ALA A 128 -14.29 -3.48 -9.20
CA ALA A 128 -14.24 -2.79 -10.50
C ALA A 128 -13.14 -1.72 -10.53
N LEU A 129 -12.99 -0.95 -9.46
CA LEU A 129 -11.91 0.05 -9.29
C LEU A 129 -10.53 -0.62 -9.22
N TYR A 130 -10.39 -1.71 -8.45
CA TYR A 130 -9.15 -2.47 -8.35
C TYR A 130 -8.67 -2.96 -9.72
N LEU A 131 -9.58 -3.53 -10.53
CA LEU A 131 -9.30 -4.08 -11.86
C LEU A 131 -9.16 -2.99 -12.95
N GLY A 132 -9.48 -1.73 -12.66
CA GLY A 132 -9.51 -0.66 -13.66
C GLY A 132 -10.68 -0.75 -14.63
N GLN A 133 -11.68 -1.57 -14.34
CA GLN A 133 -12.95 -1.64 -15.09
C GLN A 133 -13.77 -0.37 -14.92
N LYS A 134 -13.56 0.31 -13.79
CA LYS A 134 -14.05 1.65 -13.52
C LYS A 134 -12.86 2.55 -13.19
N ALA A 135 -12.76 3.69 -13.84
CA ALA A 135 -11.71 4.65 -13.56
C ALA A 135 -11.90 5.30 -12.18
N LEU A 136 -10.78 5.62 -11.52
CA LEU A 136 -10.78 6.42 -10.31
C LEU A 136 -11.19 7.86 -10.64
N GLN A 137 -11.98 8.49 -9.79
CA GLN A 137 -12.60 9.80 -10.03
C GLN A 137 -11.55 10.90 -10.27
N ASN A 138 -10.48 10.91 -9.50
CA ASN A 138 -9.41 11.88 -9.64
C ASN A 138 -8.27 11.39 -10.55
N GLY A 139 -8.48 10.29 -11.27
CA GLY A 139 -7.45 9.64 -12.07
C GLY A 139 -6.47 8.84 -11.21
N GLY A 140 -5.53 8.22 -11.84
CA GLY A 140 -4.55 7.33 -11.19
C GLY A 140 -4.59 5.93 -11.80
N ALA A 141 -3.54 5.16 -11.56
CA ALA A 141 -3.47 3.78 -12.03
C ALA A 141 -4.39 2.88 -11.17
N PRO A 142 -5.06 1.87 -11.76
CA PRO A 142 -5.78 0.88 -10.97
C PRO A 142 -4.81 0.08 -10.10
N CYS A 143 -5.28 -0.37 -8.93
CA CYS A 143 -4.43 -1.07 -7.96
C CYS A 143 -3.79 -2.34 -8.54
N GLN A 144 -4.49 -3.03 -9.45
CA GLN A 144 -4.01 -4.21 -10.16
C GLN A 144 -2.74 -3.93 -11.00
N ALA A 145 -2.47 -2.70 -11.40
CA ALA A 145 -1.26 -2.37 -12.15
C ALA A 145 0.02 -2.69 -11.37
N CYS A 146 -0.03 -2.58 -10.04
CA CYS A 146 1.12 -2.80 -9.18
C CYS A 146 0.94 -3.98 -8.21
N HIS A 147 -0.30 -4.32 -7.83
CA HIS A 147 -0.60 -5.30 -6.79
C HIS A 147 -1.31 -6.53 -7.33
N THR A 148 -1.06 -7.66 -6.68
CA THR A 148 -1.81 -8.91 -6.88
C THR A 148 -2.85 -9.10 -5.80
N VAL A 149 -3.94 -9.78 -6.14
CA VAL A 149 -4.94 -10.36 -5.23
C VAL A 149 -5.25 -11.76 -5.74
N ALA A 150 -5.13 -12.77 -4.88
CA ALA A 150 -5.37 -14.16 -5.27
C ALA A 150 -6.79 -14.36 -5.81
N GLY A 151 -6.89 -15.00 -6.96
CA GLY A 151 -8.19 -15.28 -7.59
C GLY A 151 -8.84 -14.12 -8.32
N VAL A 152 -8.19 -12.96 -8.39
CA VAL A 152 -8.71 -11.75 -9.02
C VAL A 152 -7.91 -11.41 -10.27
N GLY A 153 -8.64 -11.10 -11.38
CA GLY A 153 -8.02 -10.89 -12.68
C GLY A 153 -7.65 -12.17 -13.42
N PHE A 154 -7.46 -12.07 -14.74
CA PHE A 154 -7.13 -13.23 -15.57
C PHE A 154 -5.68 -13.69 -15.42
N LEU A 155 -4.75 -12.74 -15.36
CA LEU A 155 -3.30 -12.97 -15.21
C LEU A 155 -2.78 -12.66 -13.80
N GLY A 156 -3.67 -12.45 -12.81
CA GLY A 156 -3.32 -11.89 -11.52
C GLY A 156 -3.19 -10.36 -11.60
N GLY A 157 -2.16 -9.80 -11.01
CA GLY A 157 -1.88 -8.36 -11.00
C GLY A 157 -0.41 -8.07 -11.16
N GLY A 158 -0.03 -6.80 -11.01
CA GLY A 158 1.37 -6.41 -11.03
C GLY A 158 2.14 -6.95 -9.83
N SER A 159 3.43 -7.14 -10.00
CA SER A 159 4.36 -7.65 -8.98
C SER A 159 5.23 -6.57 -8.34
N MET A 160 4.98 -5.29 -8.66
CA MET A 160 5.74 -4.17 -8.08
C MET A 160 5.32 -3.87 -6.63
N GLY A 161 4.07 -4.11 -6.30
CA GLY A 161 3.52 -3.94 -4.96
C GLY A 161 3.36 -5.28 -4.23
N LYS A 162 3.18 -5.20 -2.91
CA LYS A 162 2.91 -6.37 -2.07
C LYS A 162 1.55 -6.99 -2.44
N ASP A 163 1.43 -8.31 -2.32
CA ASP A 163 0.16 -9.02 -2.43
C ASP A 163 -0.86 -8.51 -1.40
N LEU A 164 -2.07 -8.21 -1.86
CA LEU A 164 -3.14 -7.63 -1.05
C LEU A 164 -4.19 -8.64 -0.60
N THR A 165 -4.02 -9.92 -0.89
CA THR A 165 -5.00 -10.98 -0.56
C THR A 165 -5.37 -11.00 0.92
N ASP A 166 -4.39 -10.82 1.80
CA ASP A 166 -4.56 -10.78 3.25
C ASP A 166 -4.38 -9.38 3.85
N ALA A 167 -4.39 -8.33 3.00
CA ALA A 167 -4.15 -6.95 3.43
C ALA A 167 -5.12 -6.51 4.53
N ALA A 168 -6.39 -6.89 4.45
CA ALA A 168 -7.38 -6.56 5.46
C ALA A 168 -7.01 -7.11 6.85
N LYS A 169 -6.50 -8.35 6.92
CA LYS A 169 -6.08 -8.97 8.18
C LYS A 169 -4.86 -8.28 8.79
N ARG A 170 -3.96 -7.79 7.94
CA ARG A 170 -2.71 -7.12 8.36
C ARG A 170 -2.89 -5.65 8.73
N LEU A 171 -3.89 -4.99 8.16
CA LEU A 171 -4.05 -3.53 8.22
C LEU A 171 -5.29 -3.08 8.99
N GLY A 172 -5.84 -3.93 9.87
CA GLY A 172 -6.93 -3.55 10.76
C GLY A 172 -8.32 -3.50 10.11
N GLY A 173 -8.55 -4.38 9.12
CA GLY A 173 -9.86 -4.53 8.47
C GLY A 173 -10.23 -3.37 7.56
N GLU A 174 -11.54 -3.14 7.40
CA GLU A 174 -12.08 -2.13 6.49
C GLU A 174 -11.67 -0.70 6.91
N ALA A 175 -11.75 -0.39 8.21
CA ALA A 175 -11.41 0.94 8.72
C ALA A 175 -9.93 1.30 8.49
N GLY A 176 -9.02 0.37 8.81
CA GLY A 176 -7.58 0.57 8.61
C GLY A 176 -7.20 0.72 7.14
N LEU A 177 -7.80 -0.12 6.28
CA LEU A 177 -7.61 -0.02 4.84
C LEU A 177 -8.14 1.30 4.27
N THR A 178 -9.34 1.74 4.66
CA THR A 178 -9.93 3.00 4.20
C THR A 178 -9.02 4.18 4.56
N ALA A 179 -8.56 4.24 5.80
CA ALA A 179 -7.66 5.31 6.26
C ALA A 179 -6.33 5.31 5.49
N LEU A 180 -5.73 4.12 5.26
CA LEU A 180 -4.50 3.98 4.50
C LEU A 180 -4.66 4.38 3.03
N LEU A 181 -5.81 4.05 2.42
CA LEU A 181 -6.10 4.40 1.03
C LEU A 181 -6.34 5.90 0.84
N GLN A 182 -6.95 6.56 1.82
CA GLN A 182 -7.11 8.02 1.83
C GLN A 182 -5.79 8.77 2.04
N ASN A 183 -4.88 8.18 2.86
CA ASN A 183 -3.58 8.75 3.17
C ASN A 183 -2.48 7.70 3.00
N PRO A 184 -2.02 7.44 1.77
CA PRO A 184 -1.02 6.40 1.52
C PRO A 184 0.27 6.64 2.30
N ALA A 185 0.61 5.72 3.21
CA ALA A 185 1.83 5.79 4.02
C ALA A 185 3.10 5.45 3.23
N PHE A 186 2.96 4.66 2.17
CA PHE A 186 4.11 4.14 1.40
C PHE A 186 4.59 5.15 0.35
N PRO A 187 5.90 5.45 0.27
CA PRO A 187 6.44 6.48 -0.63
C PRO A 187 6.02 6.31 -2.09
N VAL A 188 6.09 5.08 -2.62
CA VAL A 188 5.72 4.79 -4.02
C VAL A 188 4.24 5.07 -4.27
N MET A 189 3.35 4.68 -3.34
CA MET A 189 1.92 4.95 -3.46
C MET A 189 1.62 6.45 -3.35
N ARG A 190 2.30 7.18 -2.45
CA ARG A 190 2.15 8.63 -2.33
C ARG A 190 2.49 9.34 -3.63
N GLU A 191 3.59 8.98 -4.27
CA GLU A 191 3.97 9.60 -5.55
C GLU A 191 3.01 9.18 -6.68
N ALA A 192 2.57 7.91 -6.73
CA ALA A 192 1.63 7.43 -7.74
C ALA A 192 0.26 8.14 -7.68
N TYR A 193 -0.19 8.50 -6.47
CA TYR A 193 -1.48 9.17 -6.25
C TYR A 193 -1.35 10.66 -5.87
N LYS A 194 -0.17 11.26 -6.07
CA LYS A 194 0.06 12.69 -5.82
C LYS A 194 -0.84 13.55 -6.69
N GLY A 195 -1.63 14.42 -6.06
CA GLY A 195 -2.64 15.23 -6.77
C GLY A 195 -3.86 14.44 -7.28
N LYS A 196 -3.95 13.14 -6.97
CA LYS A 196 -5.02 12.24 -7.39
C LYS A 196 -5.53 11.41 -6.19
N PRO A 197 -5.98 12.05 -5.11
CA PRO A 197 -6.43 11.33 -3.93
C PRO A 197 -7.65 10.49 -4.23
N LEU A 198 -7.74 9.32 -3.59
CA LEU A 198 -8.96 8.52 -3.63
C LEU A 198 -10.07 9.24 -2.86
N THR A 199 -11.28 9.20 -3.39
CA THR A 199 -12.47 9.69 -2.67
C THR A 199 -12.81 8.73 -1.52
N GLU A 200 -13.58 9.20 -0.54
CA GLU A 200 -14.04 8.39 0.58
C GLU A 200 -14.82 7.15 0.12
N VAL A 201 -15.67 7.33 -0.89
CA VAL A 201 -16.46 6.24 -1.48
C VAL A 201 -15.57 5.21 -2.17
N GLU A 202 -14.54 5.63 -2.89
CA GLU A 202 -13.60 4.72 -3.55
C GLU A 202 -12.73 3.99 -2.54
N ALA A 203 -12.24 4.69 -1.52
CA ALA A 203 -11.42 4.10 -0.47
C ALA A 203 -12.20 3.06 0.34
N SER A 204 -13.45 3.37 0.74
CA SER A 204 -14.32 2.42 1.45
C SER A 204 -14.71 1.22 0.57
N ALA A 205 -15.02 1.44 -0.72
CA ALA A 205 -15.34 0.37 -1.65
C ALA A 205 -14.15 -0.58 -1.86
N LEU A 206 -12.94 -0.03 -2.08
CA LEU A 206 -11.71 -0.81 -2.21
C LEU A 206 -11.40 -1.59 -0.91
N ALA A 207 -11.60 -0.96 0.26
CA ALA A 207 -11.41 -1.61 1.55
C ALA A 207 -12.38 -2.78 1.75
N ALA A 208 -13.68 -2.58 1.45
CA ALA A 208 -14.70 -3.63 1.53
C ALA A 208 -14.39 -4.81 0.60
N PHE A 209 -13.93 -4.53 -0.62
CA PHE A 209 -13.49 -5.57 -1.55
C PHE A 209 -12.30 -6.38 -0.99
N LEU A 210 -11.28 -5.72 -0.43
CA LEU A 210 -10.13 -6.41 0.15
C LEU A 210 -10.49 -7.20 1.42
N VAL A 211 -11.46 -6.74 2.21
CA VAL A 211 -12.02 -7.49 3.34
C VAL A 211 -12.74 -8.74 2.84
N GLN A 212 -13.55 -8.63 1.80
CA GLN A 212 -14.23 -9.77 1.20
C GLN A 212 -13.21 -10.81 0.72
N VAL A 213 -12.19 -10.40 -0.04
CA VAL A 213 -11.12 -11.29 -0.53
C VAL A 213 -10.39 -11.98 0.62
N ALA A 214 -10.05 -11.26 1.69
CA ALA A 214 -9.33 -11.82 2.84
C ALA A 214 -10.14 -12.89 3.59
N ASN A 215 -11.46 -12.90 3.44
CA ASN A 215 -12.37 -13.89 4.03
C ASN A 215 -12.75 -15.02 3.07
N GLU A 216 -12.50 -14.84 1.77
CA GLU A 216 -12.70 -15.91 0.80
C GLU A 216 -11.55 -16.91 0.86
N VAL A 217 -11.88 -18.20 0.61
CA VAL A 217 -10.84 -19.23 0.50
C VAL A 217 -10.00 -18.97 -0.75
N PRO A 218 -8.67 -18.86 -0.66
CA PRO A 218 -7.83 -18.64 -1.82
C PRO A 218 -8.07 -19.72 -2.87
N ARG A 219 -8.38 -19.33 -4.10
CA ARG A 219 -8.52 -20.28 -5.21
C ARG A 219 -7.13 -20.85 -5.51
N PRO A 220 -6.98 -22.18 -5.53
CA PRO A 220 -5.69 -22.80 -5.76
C PRO A 220 -5.13 -22.44 -7.14
N ALA A 221 -3.81 -22.23 -7.21
CA ALA A 221 -3.11 -21.90 -8.46
C ALA A 221 -3.37 -22.92 -9.60
N SER A 222 -3.74 -24.16 -9.26
CA SER A 222 -4.12 -25.21 -10.19
C SER A 222 -5.30 -24.84 -11.11
N LEU A 223 -6.23 -23.99 -10.65
CA LEU A 223 -7.34 -23.51 -11.49
C LEU A 223 -6.86 -22.60 -12.63
N TYR A 224 -5.82 -21.83 -12.40
CA TYR A 224 -5.21 -21.00 -13.45
C TYR A 224 -4.46 -21.86 -14.44
N LEU A 225 -3.67 -22.83 -13.95
CA LEU A 225 -2.96 -23.78 -14.80
C LEU A 225 -3.94 -24.55 -15.72
N GLY A 226 -5.07 -25.02 -15.19
CA GLY A 226 -6.10 -25.68 -15.97
C GLY A 226 -6.65 -24.80 -17.11
N ARG A 227 -6.93 -23.52 -16.83
CA ARG A 227 -7.40 -22.57 -17.86
C ARG A 227 -6.35 -22.30 -18.93
N PHE A 228 -5.08 -22.16 -18.56
CA PHE A 228 -3.99 -21.99 -19.53
C PHE A 228 -3.79 -23.23 -20.39
N LEU A 229 -3.88 -24.42 -19.82
CA LEU A 229 -3.79 -25.68 -20.58
C LEU A 229 -4.94 -25.81 -21.58
N VAL A 230 -6.18 -25.54 -21.16
CA VAL A 230 -7.34 -25.57 -22.06
C VAL A 230 -7.18 -24.52 -23.17
N ALA A 231 -6.83 -23.29 -22.86
CA ALA A 231 -6.62 -22.26 -23.88
C ALA A 231 -5.49 -22.64 -24.85
N GLY A 232 -4.40 -23.20 -24.34
CA GLY A 232 -3.27 -23.69 -25.15
C GLY A 232 -3.68 -24.82 -26.09
N LEU A 233 -4.47 -25.81 -25.61
CA LEU A 233 -4.99 -26.91 -26.43
C LEU A 233 -5.95 -26.42 -27.53
N VAL A 234 -6.81 -25.45 -27.21
CA VAL A 234 -7.71 -24.82 -28.20
C VAL A 234 -6.90 -24.10 -29.27
N LEU A 235 -5.90 -23.30 -28.88
CA LEU A 235 -5.05 -22.61 -29.84
C LEU A 235 -4.27 -23.60 -30.73
N LEU A 236 -3.70 -24.64 -30.12
CA LEU A 236 -3.01 -25.70 -30.88
C LEU A 236 -3.96 -26.39 -31.87
N GLY A 237 -5.18 -26.71 -31.45
CA GLY A 237 -6.19 -27.29 -32.33
C GLY A 237 -6.54 -26.38 -33.51
N LEU A 238 -6.70 -25.09 -33.28
CA LEU A 238 -6.95 -24.11 -34.33
C LEU A 238 -5.76 -23.99 -35.32
N LEU A 239 -4.54 -24.03 -34.81
CA LEU A 239 -3.33 -24.01 -35.65
C LEU A 239 -3.22 -25.26 -36.50
N LEU A 240 -3.49 -26.45 -35.95
CA LEU A 240 -3.48 -27.69 -36.71
C LEU A 240 -4.59 -27.72 -37.76
N LEU A 241 -5.78 -27.22 -37.43
CA LEU A 241 -6.87 -27.07 -38.39
C LEU A 241 -6.48 -26.11 -39.54
N TYR A 242 -5.92 -24.97 -39.18
CA TYR A 242 -5.42 -24.00 -40.16
C TYR A 242 -4.36 -24.63 -41.08
N GLN A 243 -3.40 -25.36 -40.54
CA GLN A 243 -2.37 -26.07 -41.31
C GLN A 243 -3.00 -27.14 -42.22
N ALA A 244 -4.00 -27.91 -41.76
CA ALA A 244 -4.69 -28.89 -42.56
C ALA A 244 -5.44 -28.27 -43.74
N ILE A 245 -6.09 -27.09 -43.52
CA ILE A 245 -6.73 -26.34 -44.61
C ILE A 245 -5.71 -25.86 -45.63
N LEU A 246 -4.61 -25.25 -45.16
CA LEU A 246 -3.54 -24.81 -46.08
C LEU A 246 -2.95 -25.99 -46.86
N TRP A 247 -2.81 -27.16 -46.23
CA TRP A 247 -2.30 -28.36 -46.92
C TRP A 247 -3.24 -28.80 -48.03
N GLN A 248 -4.55 -28.78 -47.83
CA GLN A 248 -5.54 -29.10 -48.85
C GLN A 248 -5.57 -28.07 -49.97
N LEU A 249 -5.33 -26.81 -49.68
CA LEU A 249 -5.28 -25.73 -50.66
C LEU A 249 -3.94 -25.63 -51.38
N ARG A 250 -2.95 -26.46 -51.01
CA ARG A 250 -1.63 -26.44 -51.60
C ARG A 250 -1.73 -26.83 -53.07
N PRO A 251 -1.19 -26.02 -54.01
CA PRO A 251 -1.13 -26.40 -55.42
C PRO A 251 -0.27 -27.67 -55.61
N LYS A 252 -0.66 -28.52 -56.53
CA LYS A 252 0.12 -29.74 -56.86
C LYS A 252 1.60 -29.41 -57.06
N SER A 253 2.46 -30.17 -56.46
CA SER A 253 3.89 -30.01 -56.59
C SER A 253 4.32 -30.16 -58.08
N LEU A 254 5.46 -29.58 -58.42
CA LEU A 254 6.00 -29.70 -59.81
C LEU A 254 6.16 -31.16 -60.18
N ALA A 255 6.61 -32.02 -59.28
CA ALA A 255 6.75 -33.46 -59.47
C ALA A 255 5.41 -34.16 -59.78
N GLU A 256 4.33 -33.83 -59.04
CA GLU A 256 2.99 -34.35 -59.30
C GLU A 256 2.43 -33.89 -60.65
N ARG A 257 2.69 -32.62 -61.03
CA ARG A 257 2.26 -32.13 -62.34
C ARG A 257 3.00 -32.81 -63.48
N ILE A 258 4.29 -33.09 -63.36
CA ILE A 258 5.08 -33.84 -64.34
C ILE A 258 4.61 -35.27 -64.44
N GLN A 259 4.32 -35.94 -63.29
CA GLN A 259 3.78 -37.29 -63.32
C GLN A 259 2.38 -37.38 -63.99
N ASP A 260 1.52 -36.39 -63.71
CA ASP A 260 0.20 -36.31 -64.36
C ASP A 260 0.32 -36.10 -65.85
N GLN A 261 1.32 -35.39 -66.35
CA GLN A 261 1.62 -35.21 -67.79
C GLN A 261 2.16 -36.49 -68.44
N LEU A 262 3.00 -37.25 -67.71
CA LEU A 262 3.55 -38.51 -68.24
C LEU A 262 2.54 -39.67 -68.25
N ARG A 263 1.46 -39.54 -67.52
CA ARG A 263 0.36 -40.55 -67.48
C ARG A 263 -0.74 -40.31 -68.53
N ARG A 264 -0.70 -39.19 -69.22
CA ARG A 264 -1.59 -38.86 -70.36
C ARG A 264 -0.96 -39.23 -71.68
#